data_643d8ceb21db56ac5e7ece3c31b3fb89
#
_entry.id   643d8ceb21db56ac5e7ece3c31b3fb89
#
_cell.length_a   1.000
_cell.length_b   1.000
_cell.length_c   1.000
_cell.angle_alpha   90.00
_cell.angle_beta   90.00
_cell.angle_gamma   90.00
#
_symmetry.space_group_name_H-M   'P 1'
#
loop_
_entity.id
_entity.type
_entity.pdbx_description
1 polymer ?
#
loop_
_entity_poly.entity_id
_entity_poly.type
_entity_poly.pdbx_seq_one_letter_code
_entity_poly.pdbx_strand_id
1 'polypeptide(L)'
;MWKCPVCDKENNAEMVCPTCGYDRTCDYEQYPTAFAVTTATPTRTLRRQWQAKQGPGLMELVMRWFDAPQDTAAAERCFRRLADGGDPAAQWWLGTAYARGWGAEQDAAQAVRWYRKAAEQGCAQAQYRLGDCYYFGSGVEKDTVQAAQWYQKAARQGHARAQWWLGHCYELGRGVQKDAVQAAQWYQKAAEQGLDEAQNNLGNCYYLGIGVERNLAQAVRWYRKAAEQGNKDAKTALRKMAKRSLFS
;
A
#
# COMPACT_ATOMS: atom_id res chain seq x y z
N MET A 1 -33.47 -22.59 -10.82
CA MET A 1 -32.59 -21.54 -11.37
C MET A 1 -32.41 -20.47 -10.30
N TRP A 2 -31.24 -19.94 -10.16
CA TRP A 2 -30.94 -18.83 -9.28
C TRP A 2 -30.07 -17.80 -10.01
N LYS A 3 -30.21 -16.54 -9.68
CA LYS A 3 -29.44 -15.46 -10.28
C LYS A 3 -28.20 -15.19 -9.43
N CYS A 4 -27.01 -15.23 -10.04
CA CYS A 4 -25.78 -14.96 -9.34
C CYS A 4 -25.72 -13.49 -8.92
N PRO A 5 -25.51 -13.18 -7.63
CA PRO A 5 -25.47 -11.79 -7.16
C PRO A 5 -24.22 -11.03 -7.63
N VAL A 6 -23.22 -11.73 -8.18
CA VAL A 6 -21.96 -11.13 -8.62
C VAL A 6 -21.96 -10.78 -10.10
N CYS A 7 -22.47 -11.66 -10.97
CA CYS A 7 -22.42 -11.46 -12.42
C CYS A 7 -23.80 -11.42 -13.09
N ASP A 8 -24.88 -11.43 -12.32
CA ASP A 8 -26.29 -11.42 -12.77
C ASP A 8 -26.69 -12.55 -13.71
N LYS A 9 -25.85 -13.56 -13.91
CA LYS A 9 -26.19 -14.73 -14.76
C LYS A 9 -27.13 -15.68 -14.04
N GLU A 10 -28.10 -16.20 -14.78
CA GLU A 10 -28.95 -17.27 -14.31
C GLU A 10 -28.18 -18.59 -14.33
N ASN A 11 -28.26 -19.31 -13.24
CA ASN A 11 -27.59 -20.59 -13.05
C ASN A 11 -28.63 -21.67 -12.73
N ASN A 12 -28.36 -22.88 -13.19
CA ASN A 12 -29.21 -24.07 -12.95
C ASN A 12 -29.05 -24.55 -11.49
N ALA A 13 -29.16 -25.83 -11.26
CA ALA A 13 -29.05 -26.45 -9.93
C ALA A 13 -27.62 -26.45 -9.35
N GLU A 14 -26.62 -26.01 -10.09
CA GLU A 14 -25.25 -25.97 -9.64
C GLU A 14 -25.09 -25.00 -8.46
N MET A 15 -24.33 -25.41 -7.45
CA MET A 15 -24.12 -24.63 -6.24
C MET A 15 -23.08 -23.52 -6.44
N VAL A 16 -22.21 -23.68 -7.43
CA VAL A 16 -21.16 -22.73 -7.81
C VAL A 16 -21.52 -22.07 -9.13
N CYS A 17 -21.41 -20.75 -9.20
CA CYS A 17 -21.62 -20.03 -10.46
C CYS A 17 -20.45 -20.30 -11.43
N PRO A 18 -20.69 -20.92 -12.61
CA PRO A 18 -19.63 -21.29 -13.55
C PRO A 18 -18.95 -20.07 -14.19
N THR A 19 -19.54 -18.87 -14.04
CA THR A 19 -19.01 -17.64 -14.64
C THR A 19 -18.05 -16.88 -13.75
N CYS A 20 -18.32 -16.82 -12.43
CA CYS A 20 -17.52 -16.03 -11.50
C CYS A 20 -17.08 -16.80 -10.25
N GLY A 21 -17.39 -18.09 -10.17
CA GLY A 21 -16.99 -18.95 -9.04
C GLY A 21 -17.76 -18.72 -7.73
N TYR A 22 -18.85 -17.92 -7.74
CA TYR A 22 -19.66 -17.73 -6.55
C TYR A 22 -20.27 -19.05 -6.08
N ASP A 23 -19.95 -19.47 -4.86
CA ASP A 23 -20.45 -20.68 -4.22
C ASP A 23 -21.58 -20.34 -3.24
N ARG A 24 -22.81 -20.87 -3.53
CA ARG A 24 -23.99 -20.68 -2.67
C ARG A 24 -23.85 -21.36 -1.31
N THR A 25 -23.01 -22.39 -1.20
CA THR A 25 -22.86 -23.17 0.04
C THR A 25 -21.75 -22.65 0.94
N CYS A 26 -20.91 -21.75 0.42
CA CYS A 26 -19.80 -21.21 1.18
C CYS A 26 -20.31 -20.27 2.29
N ASP A 27 -19.87 -20.52 3.51
CA ASP A 27 -20.06 -19.59 4.61
C ASP A 27 -19.04 -18.45 4.50
N TYR A 28 -19.43 -17.43 3.78
CA TYR A 28 -18.57 -16.29 3.52
C TYR A 28 -18.31 -15.42 4.76
N GLU A 29 -19.07 -15.58 5.85
CA GLU A 29 -18.75 -14.96 7.12
C GLU A 29 -17.54 -15.62 7.77
N GLN A 30 -17.41 -16.93 7.61
CA GLN A 30 -16.27 -17.72 8.08
C GLN A 30 -15.04 -17.58 7.17
N TYR A 31 -15.26 -17.35 5.86
CA TYR A 31 -14.21 -17.18 4.84
C TYR A 31 -14.35 -15.84 4.09
N PRO A 32 -14.13 -14.72 4.78
CA PRO A 32 -14.40 -13.39 4.23
C PRO A 32 -13.58 -13.03 2.99
N THR A 33 -12.48 -13.74 2.76
CA THR A 33 -11.64 -13.55 1.56
C THR A 33 -12.24 -14.18 0.30
N ALA A 34 -12.85 -15.35 0.41
CA ALA A 34 -13.60 -15.94 -0.70
C ALA A 34 -14.78 -15.08 -1.10
N PHE A 35 -15.41 -14.47 -0.11
CA PHE A 35 -16.54 -13.57 -0.27
C PHE A 35 -16.15 -12.23 -0.94
N ALA A 36 -14.97 -11.68 -0.62
CA ALA A 36 -14.46 -10.44 -1.19
C ALA A 36 -14.34 -10.48 -2.71
N VAL A 37 -14.05 -11.65 -3.22
CA VAL A 37 -13.75 -11.86 -4.63
C VAL A 37 -15.00 -12.19 -5.43
N THR A 38 -15.99 -12.82 -4.79
CA THR A 38 -17.12 -13.42 -5.49
C THR A 38 -18.45 -12.70 -5.34
N THR A 39 -18.64 -11.81 -4.36
CA THR A 39 -19.95 -11.19 -4.11
C THR A 39 -19.92 -9.67 -3.99
N ALA A 40 -20.96 -9.02 -4.51
CA ALA A 40 -21.21 -7.59 -4.35
C ALA A 40 -21.84 -7.22 -2.99
N THR A 41 -22.33 -8.21 -2.24
CA THR A 41 -23.16 -8.00 -1.04
C THR A 41 -22.42 -7.75 0.27
N PRO A 42 -21.17 -8.09 0.45
CA PRO A 42 -20.44 -7.97 1.71
C PRO A 42 -19.60 -6.72 1.87
N THR A 43 -19.86 -5.71 1.11
CA THR A 43 -19.16 -4.42 1.28
C THR A 43 -19.13 -3.93 2.72
N ARG A 44 -20.16 -4.25 3.52
CA ARG A 44 -20.25 -3.85 4.93
C ARG A 44 -19.34 -4.69 5.84
N THR A 45 -19.28 -5.99 5.63
CA THR A 45 -18.44 -6.91 6.43
C THR A 45 -16.99 -6.82 6.00
N LEU A 46 -16.72 -6.75 4.70
CA LEU A 46 -15.40 -6.49 4.14
C LEU A 46 -14.88 -5.11 4.52
N ARG A 47 -15.71 -4.08 4.48
CA ARG A 47 -15.34 -2.74 4.92
C ARG A 47 -14.94 -2.72 6.39
N ARG A 48 -15.62 -3.47 7.28
CA ARG A 48 -15.24 -3.62 8.70
C ARG A 48 -13.93 -4.40 8.86
N GLN A 49 -13.74 -5.50 8.12
CA GLN A 49 -12.54 -6.31 8.20
C GLN A 49 -11.33 -5.64 7.53
N TRP A 50 -11.56 -4.90 6.45
CA TRP A 50 -10.53 -4.11 5.81
C TRP A 50 -10.07 -2.95 6.71
N GLN A 51 -10.98 -2.28 7.39
CA GLN A 51 -10.66 -1.26 8.39
C GLN A 51 -9.92 -1.86 9.60
N ALA A 52 -10.20 -3.11 9.96
CA ALA A 52 -9.57 -3.80 11.09
C ALA A 52 -8.21 -4.44 10.75
N LYS A 53 -7.95 -4.78 9.48
CA LYS A 53 -6.73 -5.46 9.03
C LYS A 53 -6.08 -4.68 7.89
N GLN A 54 -5.76 -3.42 8.08
CA GLN A 54 -5.01 -2.59 7.11
C GLN A 54 -3.67 -3.23 6.71
N GLY A 55 -3.70 -4.26 5.88
CA GLY A 55 -2.51 -4.99 5.53
C GLY A 55 -2.52 -5.62 4.14
N PRO A 56 -1.34 -5.97 3.62
CA PRO A 56 -1.16 -6.69 2.35
C PRO A 56 -1.88 -8.05 2.31
N GLY A 57 -2.32 -8.56 3.45
CA GLY A 57 -2.93 -9.87 3.59
C GLY A 57 -4.20 -10.12 2.75
N LEU A 58 -5.06 -9.11 2.53
CA LEU A 58 -6.25 -9.30 1.70
C LEU A 58 -5.85 -9.43 0.23
N MET A 59 -4.89 -8.62 -0.23
CA MET A 59 -4.35 -8.71 -1.59
C MET A 59 -3.59 -10.03 -1.82
N GLU A 60 -2.79 -10.46 -0.85
CA GLU A 60 -2.04 -11.70 -0.91
C GLU A 60 -2.96 -12.93 -0.88
N LEU A 61 -4.05 -12.89 -0.13
CA LEU A 61 -5.10 -13.89 -0.12
C LEU A 61 -5.91 -13.91 -1.41
N VAL A 62 -6.26 -12.75 -1.93
CA VAL A 62 -6.90 -12.62 -3.26
C VAL A 62 -5.98 -13.14 -4.34
N MET A 63 -4.68 -12.84 -4.30
CA MET A 63 -3.70 -13.33 -5.28
C MET A 63 -3.43 -14.84 -5.14
N ARG A 64 -3.41 -15.41 -3.93
CA ARG A 64 -3.32 -16.86 -3.73
C ARG A 64 -4.53 -17.61 -4.26
N TRP A 65 -5.70 -17.00 -4.19
CA TRP A 65 -6.94 -17.57 -4.74
C TRP A 65 -6.97 -17.51 -6.26
N PHE A 66 -6.27 -16.53 -6.87
CA PHE A 66 -6.11 -16.35 -8.31
C PHE A 66 -4.74 -16.79 -8.85
N ASP A 67 -4.07 -17.72 -8.18
CA ASP A 67 -2.78 -18.31 -8.64
C ASP A 67 -2.89 -19.07 -9.98
N ALA A 68 -4.08 -19.14 -10.56
CA ALA A 68 -4.30 -19.61 -11.92
C ALA A 68 -4.47 -18.41 -12.87
N PRO A 69 -3.69 -18.33 -13.96
CA PRO A 69 -3.79 -17.23 -14.95
C PRO A 69 -5.18 -17.07 -15.59
N GLN A 70 -6.05 -18.04 -15.43
CA GLN A 70 -7.40 -18.04 -16.00
C GLN A 70 -8.41 -17.22 -15.18
N ASP A 71 -8.14 -16.95 -13.89
CA ASP A 71 -9.09 -16.31 -12.99
C ASP A 71 -8.89 -14.80 -12.82
N THR A 72 -7.76 -14.24 -13.30
CA THR A 72 -7.45 -12.82 -13.18
C THR A 72 -8.47 -11.92 -13.88
N ALA A 73 -9.00 -12.37 -15.02
CA ALA A 73 -10.02 -11.64 -15.77
C ALA A 73 -11.40 -11.67 -15.07
N ALA A 74 -11.73 -12.76 -14.37
CA ALA A 74 -12.96 -12.83 -13.55
C ALA A 74 -12.85 -11.91 -12.34
N ALA A 75 -11.70 -11.90 -11.66
CA ALA A 75 -11.43 -10.97 -10.58
C ALA A 75 -11.55 -9.51 -11.02
N GLU A 76 -10.93 -9.18 -12.15
CA GLU A 76 -11.01 -7.83 -12.70
C GLU A 76 -12.46 -7.40 -12.94
N ARG A 77 -13.29 -8.26 -13.52
CA ARG A 77 -14.73 -7.96 -13.73
C ARG A 77 -15.48 -7.71 -12.41
N CYS A 78 -15.23 -8.53 -11.39
CA CYS A 78 -15.85 -8.36 -10.07
C CYS A 78 -15.42 -7.04 -9.41
N PHE A 79 -14.11 -6.74 -9.42
CA PHE A 79 -13.60 -5.51 -8.85
C PHE A 79 -14.03 -4.27 -9.64
N ARG A 80 -14.15 -4.37 -10.96
CA ARG A 80 -14.70 -3.30 -11.79
C ARG A 80 -16.12 -2.95 -11.38
N ARG A 81 -16.98 -3.94 -11.21
CA ARG A 81 -18.37 -3.73 -10.78
C ARG A 81 -18.46 -3.06 -9.41
N LEU A 82 -17.64 -3.51 -8.43
CA LEU A 82 -17.57 -2.91 -7.11
C LEU A 82 -16.99 -1.49 -7.16
N ALA A 83 -15.97 -1.27 -7.99
CA ALA A 83 -15.33 0.03 -8.17
C ALA A 83 -16.27 1.04 -8.85
N ASP A 84 -17.06 0.59 -9.83
CA ASP A 84 -18.11 1.40 -10.46
C ASP A 84 -19.25 1.72 -9.48
N GLY A 85 -19.53 0.81 -8.53
CA GLY A 85 -20.41 1.02 -7.38
C GLY A 85 -19.84 1.94 -6.30
N GLY A 86 -18.63 2.47 -6.50
CA GLY A 86 -18.03 3.47 -5.62
C GLY A 86 -17.19 2.91 -4.47
N ASP A 87 -16.96 1.60 -4.37
CA ASP A 87 -16.14 1.03 -3.30
C ASP A 87 -14.67 1.42 -3.44
N PRO A 88 -14.08 2.15 -2.45
CA PRO A 88 -12.73 2.67 -2.55
C PRO A 88 -11.64 1.58 -2.52
N ALA A 89 -11.91 0.43 -1.89
CA ALA A 89 -10.97 -0.68 -1.88
C ALA A 89 -10.89 -1.36 -3.25
N ALA A 90 -12.06 -1.56 -3.88
CA ALA A 90 -12.14 -2.09 -5.24
C ALA A 90 -11.51 -1.14 -6.26
N GLN A 91 -11.72 0.16 -6.11
CA GLN A 91 -11.09 1.19 -6.96
C GLN A 91 -9.56 1.17 -6.82
N TRP A 92 -9.03 1.09 -5.59
CA TRP A 92 -7.60 0.96 -5.36
C TRP A 92 -7.03 -0.31 -5.97
N TRP A 93 -7.75 -1.45 -5.80
CA TRP A 93 -7.33 -2.72 -6.38
C TRP A 93 -7.30 -2.65 -7.91
N LEU A 94 -8.36 -2.10 -8.52
CA LEU A 94 -8.45 -1.95 -9.98
C LEU A 94 -7.34 -1.05 -10.52
N GLY A 95 -7.03 0.05 -9.80
CA GLY A 95 -5.86 0.87 -10.11
C GLY A 95 -4.55 0.08 -10.05
N THR A 96 -4.40 -0.83 -9.08
CA THR A 96 -3.23 -1.70 -8.97
C THR A 96 -3.18 -2.75 -10.08
N ALA A 97 -4.33 -3.29 -10.48
CA ALA A 97 -4.43 -4.23 -11.60
C ALA A 97 -3.95 -3.58 -12.91
N TYR A 98 -4.42 -2.38 -13.24
CA TYR A 98 -3.94 -1.62 -14.39
C TYR A 98 -2.47 -1.24 -14.29
N ALA A 99 -1.98 -0.85 -13.11
CA ALA A 99 -0.57 -0.49 -12.93
C ALA A 99 0.38 -1.67 -13.16
N ARG A 100 -0.08 -2.90 -12.96
CA ARG A 100 0.73 -4.13 -13.06
C ARG A 100 0.37 -5.04 -14.23
N GLY A 101 -0.68 -4.77 -14.95
CA GLY A 101 -1.18 -5.63 -16.03
C GLY A 101 -1.85 -6.92 -15.50
N TRP A 102 -2.49 -6.87 -14.33
CA TRP A 102 -3.17 -8.03 -13.75
C TRP A 102 -4.63 -8.11 -14.22
N GLY A 103 -4.93 -9.10 -15.05
CA GLY A 103 -6.27 -9.33 -15.62
C GLY A 103 -6.71 -8.27 -16.64
N ALA A 104 -5.90 -7.25 -16.88
CA ALA A 104 -6.08 -6.22 -17.89
C ALA A 104 -4.72 -5.84 -18.47
N GLU A 105 -4.71 -5.24 -19.66
CA GLU A 105 -3.50 -4.65 -20.21
C GLU A 105 -2.97 -3.53 -19.30
N GLN A 106 -1.65 -3.46 -19.16
CA GLN A 106 -1.01 -2.45 -18.32
C GLN A 106 -1.30 -1.04 -18.87
N ASP A 107 -1.93 -0.21 -18.05
CA ASP A 107 -2.30 1.16 -18.36
C ASP A 107 -2.12 2.06 -17.13
N ALA A 108 -1.03 2.81 -17.11
CA ALA A 108 -0.71 3.72 -16.03
C ALA A 108 -1.71 4.88 -15.90
N ALA A 109 -2.30 5.34 -17.01
CA ALA A 109 -3.28 6.42 -16.97
C ALA A 109 -4.62 5.94 -16.36
N GLN A 110 -5.07 4.73 -16.69
CA GLN A 110 -6.21 4.10 -16.04
C GLN A 110 -5.94 3.85 -14.55
N ALA A 111 -4.73 3.39 -14.20
CA ALA A 111 -4.35 3.21 -12.81
C ALA A 111 -4.49 4.52 -12.00
N VAL A 112 -3.99 5.63 -12.53
CA VAL A 112 -4.12 6.96 -11.90
C VAL A 112 -5.58 7.36 -11.73
N ARG A 113 -6.43 7.12 -12.73
CA ARG A 113 -7.87 7.45 -12.64
C ARG A 113 -8.55 6.70 -11.48
N TRP A 114 -8.26 5.41 -11.33
CA TRP A 114 -8.85 4.59 -10.27
C TRP A 114 -8.25 4.93 -8.90
N TYR A 115 -6.92 5.13 -8.82
CA TYR A 115 -6.29 5.59 -7.57
C TYR A 115 -6.84 6.92 -7.10
N ARG A 116 -7.11 7.88 -8.02
CA ARG A 116 -7.68 9.18 -7.69
C ARG A 116 -9.08 9.03 -7.08
N LYS A 117 -9.97 8.25 -7.70
CA LYS A 117 -11.31 7.98 -7.16
C LYS A 117 -11.25 7.42 -5.73
N ALA A 118 -10.40 6.44 -5.48
CA ALA A 118 -10.23 5.85 -4.16
C ALA A 118 -9.57 6.82 -3.15
N ALA A 119 -8.58 7.59 -3.59
CA ALA A 119 -7.84 8.54 -2.76
C ALA A 119 -8.72 9.71 -2.30
N GLU A 120 -9.60 10.19 -3.15
CA GLU A 120 -10.59 11.24 -2.84
C GLU A 120 -11.61 10.76 -1.78
N GLN A 121 -11.90 9.46 -1.75
CA GLN A 121 -12.72 8.84 -0.72
C GLN A 121 -11.94 8.50 0.57
N GLY A 122 -10.67 8.89 0.67
CA GLY A 122 -9.87 8.71 1.87
C GLY A 122 -9.10 7.41 1.97
N CYS A 123 -9.05 6.56 0.91
CA CYS A 123 -8.26 5.34 0.93
C CYS A 123 -6.75 5.65 1.02
N ALA A 124 -6.13 5.36 2.17
CA ALA A 124 -4.72 5.70 2.43
C ALA A 124 -3.75 5.02 1.44
N GLN A 125 -4.02 3.78 1.05
CA GLN A 125 -3.23 3.05 0.07
C GLN A 125 -3.30 3.70 -1.32
N ALA A 126 -4.48 4.14 -1.71
CA ALA A 126 -4.68 4.83 -2.98
C ALA A 126 -4.02 6.23 -2.96
N GLN A 127 -4.13 6.94 -1.85
CA GLN A 127 -3.43 8.22 -1.66
C GLN A 127 -1.92 8.06 -1.79
N TYR A 128 -1.35 7.04 -1.14
CA TYR A 128 0.07 6.72 -1.27
C TYR A 128 0.45 6.41 -2.73
N ARG A 129 -0.31 5.53 -3.41
CA ARG A 129 -0.05 5.18 -4.82
C ARG A 129 -0.20 6.36 -5.77
N LEU A 130 -1.19 7.22 -5.55
CA LEU A 130 -1.37 8.44 -6.33
C LEU A 130 -0.19 9.41 -6.11
N GLY A 131 0.33 9.49 -4.88
CA GLY A 131 1.56 10.19 -4.57
C GLY A 131 2.75 9.65 -5.38
N ASP A 132 2.92 8.31 -5.45
CA ASP A 132 3.95 7.68 -6.28
C ASP A 132 3.78 8.06 -7.76
N CYS A 133 2.55 8.02 -8.29
CA CYS A 133 2.28 8.37 -9.67
C CYS A 133 2.72 9.81 -10.01
N TYR A 134 2.40 10.77 -9.15
CA TYR A 134 2.84 12.16 -9.33
C TYR A 134 4.35 12.34 -9.12
N TYR A 135 4.94 11.62 -8.17
CA TYR A 135 6.38 11.75 -7.88
C TYR A 135 7.25 11.24 -9.02
N PHE A 136 6.86 10.12 -9.63
CA PHE A 136 7.61 9.49 -10.72
C PHE A 136 7.12 9.89 -12.13
N GLY A 137 5.95 10.50 -12.26
CA GLY A 137 5.35 10.81 -13.55
C GLY A 137 4.76 9.58 -14.25
N SER A 138 4.22 8.62 -13.48
CA SER A 138 3.66 7.40 -14.05
C SER A 138 2.17 7.55 -14.32
N GLY A 139 1.78 7.59 -15.59
CA GLY A 139 0.38 7.77 -16.04
C GLY A 139 -0.17 9.19 -15.82
N VAL A 140 0.65 10.10 -15.34
CA VAL A 140 0.35 11.52 -15.09
C VAL A 140 1.64 12.33 -15.20
N GLU A 141 1.53 13.60 -15.52
CA GLU A 141 2.67 14.51 -15.49
C GLU A 141 3.28 14.57 -14.07
N LYS A 142 4.61 14.59 -14.02
CA LYS A 142 5.36 14.65 -12.77
C LYS A 142 5.08 15.95 -12.02
N ASP A 143 4.59 15.85 -10.80
CA ASP A 143 4.32 16.97 -9.91
C ASP A 143 4.66 16.60 -8.47
N THR A 144 5.81 17.08 -7.99
CA THR A 144 6.28 16.78 -6.64
C THR A 144 5.45 17.47 -5.56
N VAL A 145 4.77 18.58 -5.87
CA VAL A 145 3.88 19.26 -4.92
C VAL A 145 2.63 18.42 -4.68
N GLN A 146 1.99 17.96 -5.76
CA GLN A 146 0.87 17.03 -5.66
C GLN A 146 1.27 15.74 -4.97
N ALA A 147 2.45 15.19 -5.29
CA ALA A 147 2.95 13.99 -4.63
C ALA A 147 3.06 14.16 -3.10
N ALA A 148 3.68 15.25 -2.65
CA ALA A 148 3.83 15.54 -1.22
C ALA A 148 2.47 15.71 -0.52
N GLN A 149 1.50 16.36 -1.16
CA GLN A 149 0.15 16.52 -0.62
C GLN A 149 -0.56 15.17 -0.44
N TRP A 150 -0.44 14.25 -1.42
CA TRP A 150 -1.05 12.93 -1.33
C TRP A 150 -0.32 12.05 -0.30
N TYR A 151 1.01 12.08 -0.25
CA TYR A 151 1.76 11.41 0.81
C TYR A 151 1.37 11.94 2.18
N GLN A 152 1.16 13.25 2.35
CA GLN A 152 0.75 13.84 3.62
C GLN A 152 -0.63 13.33 4.07
N LYS A 153 -1.60 13.22 3.14
CA LYS A 153 -2.92 12.66 3.44
C LYS A 153 -2.82 11.21 3.94
N ALA A 154 -2.07 10.36 3.23
CA ALA A 154 -1.87 8.97 3.62
C ALA A 154 -1.05 8.83 4.92
N ALA A 155 -0.02 9.66 5.10
CA ALA A 155 0.84 9.66 6.28
C ALA A 155 0.09 10.02 7.56
N ARG A 156 -0.85 10.97 7.48
CA ARG A 156 -1.73 11.35 8.61
C ARG A 156 -2.67 10.21 9.01
N GLN A 157 -3.01 9.32 8.10
CA GLN A 157 -3.78 8.10 8.37
C GLN A 157 -2.92 6.93 8.88
N GLY A 158 -1.62 7.16 9.10
CA GLY A 158 -0.71 6.14 9.64
C GLY A 158 -0.05 5.25 8.57
N HIS A 159 -0.18 5.52 7.28
CA HIS A 159 0.44 4.70 6.25
C HIS A 159 1.97 4.80 6.28
N ALA A 160 2.67 3.76 6.73
CA ALA A 160 4.10 3.80 7.03
C ALA A 160 4.98 4.23 5.84
N ARG A 161 4.74 3.68 4.65
CA ARG A 161 5.50 4.07 3.45
C ARG A 161 5.25 5.52 3.05
N ALA A 162 4.02 6.02 3.22
CA ALA A 162 3.72 7.43 2.93
C ALA A 162 4.40 8.36 3.96
N GLN A 163 4.51 7.96 5.21
CA GLN A 163 5.27 8.69 6.22
C GLN A 163 6.76 8.76 5.85
N TRP A 164 7.34 7.66 5.42
CA TRP A 164 8.72 7.63 4.95
C TRP A 164 8.94 8.53 3.72
N TRP A 165 8.07 8.43 2.70
CA TRP A 165 8.16 9.30 1.52
C TRP A 165 7.97 10.78 1.85
N LEU A 166 7.07 11.11 2.77
CA LEU A 166 6.89 12.48 3.22
C LEU A 166 8.13 13.00 3.95
N GLY A 167 8.75 12.16 4.81
CA GLY A 167 10.05 12.45 5.42
C GLY A 167 11.12 12.76 4.37
N HIS A 168 11.18 11.95 3.31
CA HIS A 168 12.10 12.15 2.20
C HIS A 168 11.80 13.44 1.39
N CYS A 169 10.53 13.79 1.24
CA CYS A 169 10.14 15.07 0.63
C CYS A 169 10.66 16.26 1.46
N TYR A 170 10.51 16.23 2.78
CA TYR A 170 11.04 17.27 3.67
C TYR A 170 12.57 17.31 3.71
N GLU A 171 13.23 16.15 3.70
CA GLU A 171 14.70 16.06 3.67
C GLU A 171 15.30 16.73 2.44
N LEU A 172 14.68 16.52 1.27
CA LEU A 172 15.18 17.02 -0.02
C LEU A 172 14.55 18.36 -0.46
N GLY A 173 13.48 18.81 0.18
CA GLY A 173 12.70 19.96 -0.28
C GLY A 173 11.92 19.71 -1.56
N ARG A 174 11.44 18.47 -1.77
CA ARG A 174 10.68 18.08 -2.97
C ARG A 174 9.18 18.24 -2.74
N GLY A 175 8.59 19.24 -3.37
CA GLY A 175 7.16 19.55 -3.25
C GLY A 175 6.74 20.17 -1.91
N VAL A 176 7.69 20.32 -0.99
CA VAL A 176 7.54 21.01 0.30
C VAL A 176 8.82 21.77 0.59
N GLN A 177 8.74 22.79 1.45
CA GLN A 177 9.95 23.46 1.94
C GLN A 177 10.82 22.46 2.71
N LYS A 178 12.14 22.50 2.46
CA LYS A 178 13.09 21.62 3.15
C LYS A 178 13.06 21.87 4.65
N ASP A 179 12.86 20.79 5.42
CA ASP A 179 12.79 20.84 6.89
C ASP A 179 13.29 19.50 7.47
N ALA A 180 14.50 19.53 8.03
CA ALA A 180 15.13 18.34 8.59
C ALA A 180 14.42 17.84 9.86
N VAL A 181 13.80 18.72 10.64
CA VAL A 181 13.07 18.33 11.85
C VAL A 181 11.81 17.56 11.47
N GLN A 182 11.04 18.10 10.52
CA GLN A 182 9.88 17.39 9.97
C GLN A 182 10.28 16.05 9.35
N ALA A 183 11.38 15.99 8.59
CA ALA A 183 11.88 14.76 8.01
C ALA A 183 12.12 13.69 9.08
N ALA A 184 12.88 14.03 10.14
CA ALA A 184 13.18 13.12 11.24
C ALA A 184 11.91 12.63 11.96
N GLN A 185 10.95 13.52 12.20
CA GLN A 185 9.67 13.17 12.85
C GLN A 185 8.85 12.16 12.00
N TRP A 186 8.80 12.35 10.69
CA TRP A 186 8.08 11.44 9.81
C TRP A 186 8.82 10.10 9.68
N TYR A 187 10.16 10.11 9.60
CA TYR A 187 10.95 8.89 9.64
C TYR A 187 10.75 8.14 10.95
N GLN A 188 10.67 8.84 12.09
CA GLN A 188 10.42 8.20 13.37
C GLN A 188 9.08 7.47 13.38
N LYS A 189 7.99 8.10 12.92
CA LYS A 189 6.66 7.47 12.85
C LYS A 189 6.68 6.21 11.98
N ALA A 190 7.34 6.25 10.83
CA ALA A 190 7.45 5.09 9.95
C ALA A 190 8.37 3.98 10.54
N ALA A 191 9.45 4.37 11.19
CA ALA A 191 10.39 3.46 11.84
C ALA A 191 9.79 2.72 13.04
N GLU A 192 8.93 3.40 13.81
CA GLU A 192 8.17 2.80 14.92
C GLU A 192 7.16 1.75 14.43
N GLN A 193 6.65 1.89 13.22
CA GLN A 193 5.83 0.88 12.53
C GLN A 193 6.63 -0.28 11.93
N GLY A 194 7.97 -0.25 12.04
CA GLY A 194 8.82 -1.35 11.61
C GLY A 194 9.39 -1.20 10.20
N LEU A 195 9.16 -0.09 9.48
CA LEU A 195 9.70 0.09 8.13
C LEU A 195 11.23 0.23 8.19
N ASP A 196 11.95 -0.70 7.59
CA ASP A 196 13.41 -0.80 7.69
C ASP A 196 14.15 0.37 7.00
N GLU A 197 13.63 0.88 5.88
CA GLU A 197 14.14 2.07 5.22
C GLU A 197 14.03 3.31 6.14
N ALA A 198 12.91 3.43 6.85
CA ALA A 198 12.70 4.52 7.79
C ALA A 198 13.60 4.39 9.02
N GLN A 199 13.80 3.18 9.52
CA GLN A 199 14.72 2.90 10.62
C GLN A 199 16.15 3.26 10.25
N ASN A 200 16.58 2.93 9.03
CA ASN A 200 17.90 3.32 8.53
C ASN A 200 18.04 4.84 8.42
N ASN A 201 17.03 5.53 7.85
CA ASN A 201 17.07 6.99 7.70
C ASN A 201 17.06 7.69 9.07
N LEU A 202 16.27 7.21 10.02
CA LEU A 202 16.26 7.73 11.38
C LEU A 202 17.63 7.49 12.08
N GLY A 203 18.25 6.34 11.84
CA GLY A 203 19.63 6.06 12.25
C GLY A 203 20.61 7.10 11.70
N ASN A 204 20.49 7.47 10.42
CA ASN A 204 21.28 8.53 9.79
C ASN A 204 21.02 9.90 10.47
N CYS A 205 19.76 10.23 10.76
CA CYS A 205 19.41 11.46 11.45
C CYS A 205 20.13 11.57 12.82
N TYR A 206 20.08 10.54 13.64
CA TYR A 206 20.77 10.51 14.92
C TYR A 206 22.29 10.46 14.81
N TYR A 207 22.83 9.78 13.80
CA TYR A 207 24.27 9.69 13.58
C TYR A 207 24.89 11.04 13.19
N LEU A 208 24.18 11.80 12.33
CA LEU A 208 24.66 13.07 11.79
C LEU A 208 24.15 14.28 12.58
N GLY A 209 23.14 14.14 13.42
CA GLY A 209 22.48 15.24 14.09
C GLY A 209 21.60 16.07 13.14
N ILE A 210 20.94 15.44 12.17
CA ILE A 210 20.10 16.10 11.17
C ILE A 210 18.64 16.05 11.63
N GLY A 211 18.07 17.19 11.98
CA GLY A 211 16.69 17.31 12.46
C GLY A 211 16.44 16.78 13.88
N VAL A 212 17.46 16.17 14.49
CA VAL A 212 17.49 15.67 15.88
C VAL A 212 18.85 15.92 16.48
N GLU A 213 18.95 15.93 17.81
CA GLU A 213 20.25 15.96 18.49
C GLU A 213 21.05 14.70 18.14
N ARG A 214 22.36 14.89 17.89
CA ARG A 214 23.25 13.78 17.57
C ARG A 214 23.36 12.80 18.73
N ASN A 215 23.03 11.53 18.45
CA ASN A 215 23.04 10.48 19.45
C ASN A 215 23.47 9.14 18.84
N LEU A 216 24.72 8.76 19.07
CA LEU A 216 25.30 7.53 18.49
C LEU A 216 24.62 6.26 19.04
N ALA A 217 24.19 6.27 20.28
CA ALA A 217 23.51 5.10 20.87
C ALA A 217 22.16 4.86 20.19
N GLN A 218 21.38 5.93 19.95
CA GLN A 218 20.13 5.85 19.20
C GLN A 218 20.38 5.47 17.74
N ALA A 219 21.41 6.01 17.11
CA ALA A 219 21.76 5.63 15.74
C ALA A 219 22.03 4.12 15.63
N VAL A 220 22.86 3.57 16.52
CA VAL A 220 23.17 2.12 16.57
C VAL A 220 21.90 1.30 16.81
N ARG A 221 21.02 1.74 17.69
CA ARG A 221 19.75 1.05 17.98
C ARG A 221 18.87 0.93 16.74
N TRP A 222 18.69 2.04 16.03
CA TRP A 222 17.84 2.06 14.83
C TRP A 222 18.50 1.31 13.66
N TYR A 223 19.79 1.45 13.44
CA TYR A 223 20.50 0.66 12.42
C TYR A 223 20.44 -0.84 12.70
N ARG A 224 20.50 -1.28 13.97
CA ARG A 224 20.35 -2.71 14.31
C ARG A 224 18.99 -3.23 13.92
N LYS A 225 17.91 -2.52 14.27
CA LYS A 225 16.55 -2.90 13.87
C LYS A 225 16.40 -3.04 12.35
N ALA A 226 16.92 -2.07 11.60
CA ALA A 226 16.90 -2.15 10.14
C ALA A 226 17.76 -3.32 9.61
N ALA A 227 18.94 -3.53 10.18
CA ALA A 227 19.87 -4.59 9.78
C ALA A 227 19.31 -5.99 10.04
N GLU A 228 18.57 -6.18 11.14
CA GLU A 228 17.85 -7.43 11.48
C GLU A 228 16.81 -7.79 10.42
N GLN A 229 16.15 -6.78 9.82
CA GLN A 229 15.22 -6.95 8.72
C GLN A 229 15.90 -7.12 7.35
N GLY A 230 17.23 -7.08 7.30
CA GLY A 230 17.99 -7.30 6.07
C GLY A 230 18.49 -6.04 5.38
N ASN A 231 18.23 -4.84 5.90
CA ASN A 231 18.65 -3.57 5.29
C ASN A 231 20.19 -3.52 5.13
N LYS A 232 20.65 -3.44 3.89
CA LYS A 232 22.08 -3.50 3.55
C LYS A 232 22.83 -2.24 3.96
N ASP A 233 22.19 -1.09 3.87
CA ASP A 233 22.80 0.21 4.20
C ASP A 233 23.02 0.31 5.71
N ALA A 234 22.05 -0.12 6.51
CA ALA A 234 22.18 -0.19 7.96
C ALA A 234 23.29 -1.15 8.41
N LYS A 235 23.40 -2.33 7.76
CA LYS A 235 24.51 -3.25 8.01
C LYS A 235 25.88 -2.61 7.72
N THR A 236 25.95 -1.85 6.64
CA THR A 236 27.16 -1.14 6.25
C THR A 236 27.50 -0.01 7.23
N ALA A 237 26.49 0.76 7.66
CA ALA A 237 26.65 1.82 8.65
C ALA A 237 27.20 1.27 9.99
N LEU A 238 26.63 0.18 10.50
CA LEU A 238 27.12 -0.49 11.71
C LEU A 238 28.57 -0.96 11.60
N ARG A 239 28.96 -1.55 10.46
CA ARG A 239 30.36 -1.99 10.24
C ARG A 239 31.33 -0.80 10.24
N LYS A 240 30.95 0.33 9.63
CA LYS A 240 31.75 1.56 9.64
C LYS A 240 31.90 2.14 11.04
N MET A 241 30.83 2.14 11.83
CA MET A 241 30.85 2.63 13.22
C MET A 241 31.76 1.74 14.10
N ALA A 242 31.64 0.40 13.98
CA ALA A 242 32.49 -0.54 14.74
C ALA A 242 33.98 -0.36 14.41
N LYS A 243 34.34 -0.16 13.14
CA LYS A 243 35.75 0.10 12.76
C LYS A 243 36.25 1.39 13.37
N ARG A 244 35.44 2.48 13.40
CA ARG A 244 35.88 3.75 13.99
C ARG A 244 36.13 3.66 15.50
N SER A 245 35.32 2.87 16.22
CA SER A 245 35.48 2.67 17.66
C SER A 245 36.74 1.81 18.04
N LEU A 246 37.32 1.09 17.08
CA LEU A 246 38.55 0.30 17.28
C LEU A 246 39.84 1.14 17.10
N PHE A 247 39.70 2.34 16.50
CA PHE A 247 40.83 3.23 16.21
C PHE A 247 40.76 4.58 16.93
N SER A 248 39.78 4.74 17.83
CA SER A 248 39.61 5.88 18.76
C SER A 248 39.92 5.46 20.19
#